data_51f731749bf7a6d5a5c690e273ff21c0
#
_entry.id   51f731749bf7a6d5a5c690e273ff21c0
#
_cell.length_a   1.000
_cell.length_b   1.000
_cell.length_c   1.000
_cell.angle_alpha   90.00
_cell.angle_beta   90.00
_cell.angle_gamma   90.00
#
_symmetry.space_group_name_H-M   'P 1'
#
loop_
_entity.id
_entity.type
_entity.pdbx_description
1 polymer ?
#
loop_
_entity_poly.entity_id
_entity_poly.type
_entity_poly.pdbx_seq_one_letter_code
_entity_poly.pdbx_strand_id
1 'polypeptide(L)'
;LRLTTSLGIAYYPTHAADADDLVARADIAMYQAKDAGKNTWRVYRADSDADSEMRTRLSWGERISNALDKNLFQLHFQGVYRAEDSTLSHLEALIRMTDEHTSDQLIMPAHFIQLAERNGRILDIDRWVIREVLRRLATSPAIPSIAVNLSGRSLSEPDLPRIIGDELRQAGVNPGRLIVEITETAAVSDLHD
;
A
#
# COMPACT_ATOMS: atom_id res chain seq x y z
N LEU A 1 -9.16 -25.23 18.03
CA LEU A 1 -8.79 -24.34 16.92
C LEU A 1 -7.52 -24.87 16.28
N ARG A 2 -7.52 -25.19 14.98
CA ARG A 2 -6.33 -25.62 14.26
C ARG A 2 -5.84 -24.42 13.44
N LEU A 3 -4.73 -23.82 13.85
CA LEU A 3 -4.08 -22.75 13.12
C LEU A 3 -3.02 -23.35 12.19
N THR A 4 -2.94 -22.81 10.98
CA THR A 4 -1.92 -23.19 9.99
C THR A 4 -1.24 -21.92 9.47
N THR A 5 0.01 -22.03 9.05
CA THR A 5 0.75 -20.91 8.47
C THR A 5 1.49 -21.32 7.21
N SER A 6 1.77 -20.35 6.35
CA SER A 6 2.68 -20.50 5.21
C SER A 6 3.88 -19.59 5.45
N LEU A 7 5.09 -20.12 5.25
CA LEU A 7 6.34 -19.41 5.52
C LEU A 7 7.17 -19.29 4.24
N GLY A 8 7.73 -18.10 4.03
CA GLY A 8 8.78 -17.85 3.05
C GLY A 8 10.11 -17.56 3.74
N ILE A 9 11.20 -18.09 3.21
CA ILE A 9 12.53 -17.99 3.78
C ILE A 9 13.50 -17.47 2.73
N ALA A 10 14.27 -16.44 3.09
CA ALA A 10 15.38 -15.94 2.30
C ALA A 10 16.62 -15.80 3.18
N TYR A 11 17.82 -15.95 2.61
CA TYR A 11 19.08 -15.90 3.32
C TYR A 11 19.92 -14.71 2.86
N TYR A 12 20.46 -13.96 3.82
CA TYR A 12 21.46 -12.94 3.54
C TYR A 12 22.88 -13.55 3.72
N PRO A 13 23.85 -13.20 2.89
CA PRO A 13 23.79 -12.38 1.67
C PRO A 13 23.43 -13.15 0.40
N THR A 14 23.11 -14.45 0.51
CA THR A 14 22.99 -15.37 -0.63
C THR A 14 21.84 -14.99 -1.58
N HIS A 15 20.73 -14.53 -1.02
CA HIS A 15 19.52 -14.24 -1.78
C HIS A 15 19.25 -12.74 -1.99
N ALA A 16 19.95 -11.86 -1.27
CA ALA A 16 19.67 -10.42 -1.31
C ALA A 16 20.92 -9.59 -1.03
N ALA A 17 20.98 -8.38 -1.57
CA ALA A 17 22.04 -7.43 -1.35
C ALA A 17 21.78 -6.50 -0.16
N ASP A 18 20.51 -6.28 0.18
CA ASP A 18 20.06 -5.41 1.27
C ASP A 18 18.83 -5.99 1.98
N ALA A 19 18.35 -5.29 3.01
CA ALA A 19 17.23 -5.73 3.84
C ALA A 19 15.90 -5.73 3.08
N ASP A 20 15.65 -4.75 2.23
CA ASP A 20 14.41 -4.61 1.48
C ASP A 20 14.29 -5.72 0.43
N ASP A 21 15.39 -6.01 -0.27
CA ASP A 21 15.45 -7.11 -1.22
C ASP A 21 15.30 -8.47 -0.50
N LEU A 22 15.87 -8.62 0.71
CA LEU A 22 15.72 -9.84 1.51
C LEU A 22 14.25 -10.10 1.88
N VAL A 23 13.54 -9.09 2.35
CA VAL A 23 12.12 -9.17 2.68
C VAL A 23 11.28 -9.48 1.45
N ALA A 24 11.55 -8.81 0.32
CA ALA A 24 10.83 -9.06 -0.93
C ALA A 24 10.99 -10.52 -1.40
N ARG A 25 12.18 -11.10 -1.28
CA ARG A 25 12.43 -12.49 -1.66
C ARG A 25 11.81 -13.50 -0.70
N ALA A 26 11.78 -13.19 0.59
CA ALA A 26 11.06 -14.00 1.57
C ALA A 26 9.54 -13.98 1.29
N ASP A 27 8.98 -12.84 0.90
CA ASP A 27 7.56 -12.72 0.52
C ASP A 27 7.22 -13.53 -0.73
N ILE A 28 8.07 -13.50 -1.77
CA ILE A 28 7.90 -14.36 -2.96
C ILE A 28 7.82 -15.83 -2.56
N ALA A 29 8.76 -16.29 -1.74
CA ALA A 29 8.77 -17.67 -1.26
C ALA A 29 7.55 -18.02 -0.40
N MET A 30 7.05 -17.08 0.41
CA MET A 30 5.82 -17.25 1.19
C MET A 30 4.59 -17.37 0.28
N TYR A 31 4.51 -16.57 -0.78
CA TYR A 31 3.43 -16.67 -1.75
C TYR A 31 3.43 -18.02 -2.45
N GLN A 32 4.60 -18.51 -2.89
CA GLN A 32 4.75 -19.86 -3.45
C GLN A 32 4.30 -20.96 -2.48
N ALA A 33 4.56 -20.79 -1.17
CA ALA A 33 4.07 -21.70 -0.15
C ALA A 33 2.53 -21.67 -0.03
N LYS A 34 1.90 -20.51 -0.21
CA LYS A 34 0.43 -20.39 -0.26
C LYS A 34 -0.17 -21.05 -1.49
N ASP A 35 0.42 -20.85 -2.67
CA ASP A 35 -0.03 -21.43 -3.93
C ASP A 35 0.17 -22.95 -3.96
N ALA A 36 1.19 -23.48 -3.29
CA ALA A 36 1.46 -24.91 -3.14
C ALA A 36 0.51 -25.64 -2.19
N GLY A 37 -0.63 -25.01 -1.79
CA GLY A 37 -1.65 -25.64 -0.96
C GLY A 37 -1.67 -25.16 0.48
N LYS A 38 -0.97 -24.08 0.81
CA LYS A 38 -0.88 -23.47 2.16
C LYS A 38 -0.25 -24.45 3.19
N ASN A 39 -0.13 -24.01 4.45
CA ASN A 39 0.38 -24.82 5.56
C ASN A 39 1.72 -25.53 5.26
N THR A 40 2.63 -24.82 4.60
CA THR A 40 3.97 -25.28 4.19
C THR A 40 4.96 -24.13 4.22
N TRP A 41 6.22 -24.40 3.96
CA TRP A 41 7.27 -23.41 3.82
C TRP A 41 8.00 -23.56 2.49
N ARG A 42 8.58 -22.46 2.00
CA ARG A 42 9.46 -22.41 0.83
C ARG A 42 10.69 -21.56 1.13
N VAL A 43 11.82 -21.99 0.55
CA VAL A 43 13.03 -21.18 0.50
C VAL A 43 13.12 -20.56 -0.88
N TYR A 44 13.42 -19.26 -0.96
CA TYR A 44 13.67 -18.59 -2.23
C TYR A 44 14.82 -19.28 -2.99
N ARG A 45 14.68 -19.42 -4.32
CA ARG A 45 15.69 -19.99 -5.21
C ARG A 45 15.83 -19.15 -6.47
N ALA A 46 16.98 -18.49 -6.65
CA ALA A 46 17.22 -17.55 -7.74
C ALA A 46 17.04 -18.17 -9.14
N ASP A 47 17.45 -19.41 -9.34
CA ASP A 47 17.46 -20.06 -10.67
C ASP A 47 16.10 -20.58 -11.13
N SER A 48 15.18 -20.85 -10.21
CA SER A 48 13.80 -21.30 -10.52
C SER A 48 12.79 -20.17 -10.36
N ASP A 49 13.18 -19.06 -9.77
CA ASP A 49 12.26 -18.04 -9.27
C ASP A 49 12.25 -16.78 -10.12
N ALA A 50 13.17 -16.57 -11.08
CA ALA A 50 13.12 -15.45 -12.01
C ALA A 50 11.83 -15.47 -12.86
N ASP A 51 11.42 -16.63 -13.36
CA ASP A 51 10.14 -16.83 -14.05
C ASP A 51 8.95 -16.71 -13.09
N SER A 52 9.14 -17.17 -11.84
CA SER A 52 8.14 -17.06 -10.77
C SER A 52 8.00 -15.62 -10.28
N GLU A 53 9.09 -14.88 -10.16
CA GLU A 53 9.10 -13.46 -9.82
C GLU A 53 8.37 -12.63 -10.88
N MET A 54 8.63 -12.92 -12.16
CA MET A 54 7.93 -12.27 -13.27
C MET A 54 6.43 -12.58 -13.25
N ARG A 55 6.05 -13.86 -13.06
CA ARG A 55 4.64 -14.25 -12.95
C ARG A 55 3.94 -13.62 -11.74
N THR A 56 4.60 -13.60 -10.58
CA THR A 56 4.10 -12.95 -9.37
C THR A 56 3.89 -11.47 -9.62
N ARG A 57 4.85 -10.80 -10.25
CA ARG A 57 4.76 -9.38 -10.57
C ARG A 57 3.62 -9.08 -11.55
N LEU A 58 3.43 -9.89 -12.58
CA LEU A 58 2.31 -9.76 -13.53
C LEU A 58 0.98 -10.03 -12.84
N SER A 59 0.87 -11.10 -12.04
CA SER A 59 -0.32 -11.44 -11.26
C SER A 59 -0.72 -10.32 -10.28
N TRP A 60 0.23 -9.69 -9.60
CA TRP A 60 -0.07 -8.55 -8.72
C TRP A 60 -0.47 -7.30 -9.49
N GLY A 61 0.12 -7.06 -10.67
CA GLY A 61 -0.32 -5.98 -11.56
C GLY A 61 -1.78 -6.11 -11.96
N GLU A 62 -2.22 -7.31 -12.33
CA GLU A 62 -3.62 -7.64 -12.63
C GLU A 62 -4.52 -7.52 -11.40
N ARG A 63 -4.09 -8.05 -10.25
CA ARG A 63 -4.86 -7.97 -9.00
C ARG A 63 -5.08 -6.52 -8.55
N ILE A 64 -4.05 -5.67 -8.63
CA ILE A 64 -4.16 -4.25 -8.28
C ILE A 64 -5.08 -3.53 -9.28
N SER A 65 -4.99 -3.81 -10.57
CA SER A 65 -5.90 -3.26 -11.58
C SER A 65 -7.35 -3.67 -11.30
N ASN A 66 -7.59 -4.96 -11.06
CA ASN A 66 -8.90 -5.46 -10.68
C ASN A 66 -9.43 -4.81 -9.39
N ALA A 67 -8.55 -4.58 -8.41
CA ALA A 67 -8.94 -3.94 -7.16
C ALA A 67 -9.36 -2.47 -7.36
N LEU A 68 -8.71 -1.75 -8.27
CA LEU A 68 -9.10 -0.39 -8.66
C LEU A 68 -10.44 -0.39 -9.40
N ASP A 69 -10.62 -1.30 -10.37
CA ASP A 69 -11.79 -1.36 -11.23
C ASP A 69 -13.05 -1.85 -10.48
N LYS A 70 -12.88 -2.78 -9.55
CA LYS A 70 -13.97 -3.44 -8.82
C LYS A 70 -14.21 -2.87 -7.41
N ASN A 71 -13.55 -1.75 -7.04
CA ASN A 71 -13.65 -1.14 -5.71
C ASN A 71 -13.31 -2.12 -4.57
N LEU A 72 -12.23 -2.92 -4.75
CA LEU A 72 -11.75 -3.86 -3.73
C LEU A 72 -10.77 -3.20 -2.74
N PHE A 73 -10.45 -1.93 -2.91
CA PHE A 73 -9.75 -1.14 -1.90
C PHE A 73 -10.73 -0.56 -0.89
N GLN A 74 -10.28 -0.45 0.35
CA GLN A 74 -11.00 0.21 1.42
C GLN A 74 -10.05 0.97 2.34
N LEU A 75 -10.54 2.03 2.98
CA LEU A 75 -9.79 2.79 3.96
C LEU A 75 -10.21 2.42 5.37
N HIS A 76 -9.24 2.07 6.19
CA HIS A 76 -9.36 2.02 7.64
C HIS A 76 -8.83 3.33 8.22
N PHE A 77 -9.37 3.77 9.33
CA PHE A 77 -8.98 5.03 9.94
C PHE A 77 -8.46 4.81 11.35
N GLN A 78 -7.30 5.39 11.63
CA GLN A 78 -6.71 5.40 12.96
C GLN A 78 -6.75 6.80 13.51
N GLY A 79 -7.26 6.96 14.73
CA GLY A 79 -7.29 8.26 15.40
C GLY A 79 -5.93 8.66 15.94
N VAL A 80 -5.52 9.89 15.66
CA VAL A 80 -4.36 10.56 16.26
C VAL A 80 -4.86 11.61 17.24
N TYR A 81 -4.46 11.50 18.51
CA TYR A 81 -4.97 12.30 19.60
C TYR A 81 -3.88 13.22 20.17
N ARG A 82 -4.27 14.40 20.61
CA ARG A 82 -3.38 15.30 21.33
C ARG A 82 -3.08 14.72 22.72
N ALA A 83 -1.82 14.73 23.12
CA ALA A 83 -1.41 14.21 24.43
C ALA A 83 -1.89 15.07 25.59
N GLU A 84 -2.12 16.37 25.37
CA GLU A 84 -2.47 17.33 26.40
C GLU A 84 -3.90 17.13 26.95
N ASP A 85 -4.85 16.88 26.06
CA ASP A 85 -6.29 16.88 26.39
C ASP A 85 -7.05 15.66 25.83
N SER A 86 -6.34 14.73 25.19
CA SER A 86 -6.91 13.55 24.54
C SER A 86 -7.98 13.86 23.48
N THR A 87 -7.97 15.07 22.91
CA THR A 87 -8.85 15.42 21.80
C THR A 87 -8.34 14.86 20.49
N LEU A 88 -9.26 14.47 19.60
CA LEU A 88 -8.92 14.00 18.27
C LEU A 88 -8.25 15.13 17.46
N SER A 89 -7.00 14.93 17.05
CA SER A 89 -6.27 15.84 16.17
C SER A 89 -6.67 15.61 14.72
N HIS A 90 -6.50 14.40 14.24
CA HIS A 90 -6.85 13.97 12.89
C HIS A 90 -7.01 12.44 12.83
N LEU A 91 -7.47 11.95 11.68
CA LEU A 91 -7.46 10.53 11.37
C LEU A 91 -6.33 10.23 10.37
N GLU A 92 -5.66 9.11 10.52
CA GLU A 92 -4.78 8.57 9.49
C GLU A 92 -5.54 7.55 8.63
N ALA A 93 -5.49 7.71 7.31
CA ALA A 93 -6.10 6.80 6.37
C ALA A 93 -5.13 5.67 6.00
N LEU A 94 -5.54 4.45 6.28
CA LEU A 94 -4.75 3.24 6.09
C LEU A 94 -5.43 2.35 5.07
N ILE A 95 -4.85 2.26 3.87
CA ILE A 95 -5.41 1.45 2.78
C ILE A 95 -5.36 -0.04 3.12
N ARG A 96 -6.40 -0.77 2.70
CA ARG A 96 -6.52 -2.23 2.71
C ARG A 96 -7.05 -2.69 1.36
N MET A 97 -6.71 -3.89 0.96
CA MET A 97 -7.25 -4.51 -0.26
C MET A 97 -8.00 -5.77 0.14
N THR A 98 -9.16 -6.02 -0.46
CA THR A 98 -9.92 -7.25 -0.29
C THR A 98 -9.51 -8.23 -1.38
N ASP A 99 -9.40 -9.51 -1.04
CA ASP A 99 -9.18 -10.56 -2.04
C ASP A 99 -10.50 -10.88 -2.75
N GLU A 100 -10.49 -10.91 -4.08
CA GLU A 100 -11.68 -11.23 -4.89
C GLU A 100 -12.22 -12.63 -4.62
N HIS A 101 -11.33 -13.57 -4.25
CA HIS A 101 -11.68 -14.98 -4.02
C HIS A 101 -12.00 -15.31 -2.56
N THR A 102 -11.63 -14.42 -1.64
CA THR A 102 -11.86 -14.58 -0.19
C THR A 102 -12.31 -13.23 0.38
N SER A 103 -13.60 -12.91 0.20
CA SER A 103 -14.20 -11.61 0.56
C SER A 103 -13.98 -11.18 2.02
N ASP A 104 -13.58 -12.09 2.89
CA ASP A 104 -13.35 -11.81 4.32
C ASP A 104 -11.87 -11.60 4.67
N GLN A 105 -10.95 -11.78 3.73
CA GLN A 105 -9.52 -11.63 4.02
C GLN A 105 -8.98 -10.30 3.50
N LEU A 106 -8.58 -9.43 4.44
CA LEU A 106 -7.90 -8.18 4.13
C LEU A 106 -6.43 -8.44 3.81
N ILE A 107 -5.99 -7.87 2.70
CA ILE A 107 -4.59 -7.82 2.30
C ILE A 107 -3.99 -6.51 2.80
N MET A 108 -2.94 -6.62 3.60
CA MET A 108 -2.26 -5.48 4.20
C MET A 108 -1.36 -4.74 3.19
N PRO A 109 -1.13 -3.43 3.35
CA PRO A 109 -0.31 -2.62 2.45
C PRO A 109 1.09 -3.19 2.18
N ALA A 110 1.75 -3.76 3.19
CA ALA A 110 3.07 -4.38 3.06
C ALA A 110 3.14 -5.46 1.97
N HIS A 111 2.02 -6.08 1.60
CA HIS A 111 1.98 -7.12 0.58
C HIS A 111 1.80 -6.61 -0.85
N PHE A 112 1.30 -5.39 -1.05
CA PHE A 112 0.99 -4.92 -2.41
C PHE A 112 1.60 -3.55 -2.77
N ILE A 113 1.93 -2.69 -1.80
CA ILE A 113 2.45 -1.35 -2.08
C ILE A 113 3.77 -1.40 -2.85
N GLN A 114 4.76 -2.16 -2.39
CA GLN A 114 6.04 -2.30 -3.09
C GLN A 114 5.87 -2.88 -4.50
N LEU A 115 4.94 -3.82 -4.68
CA LEU A 115 4.64 -4.39 -5.99
C LEU A 115 3.91 -3.39 -6.88
N ALA A 116 3.04 -2.56 -6.31
CA ALA A 116 2.40 -1.45 -7.02
C ALA A 116 3.45 -0.43 -7.51
N GLU A 117 4.43 -0.10 -6.68
CA GLU A 117 5.55 0.77 -7.06
C GLU A 117 6.37 0.18 -8.22
N ARG A 118 6.76 -1.09 -8.12
CA ARG A 118 7.51 -1.80 -9.17
C ARG A 118 6.73 -1.92 -10.48
N ASN A 119 5.41 -2.00 -10.42
CA ASN A 119 4.52 -2.11 -11.58
C ASN A 119 4.00 -0.76 -12.09
N GLY A 120 4.38 0.36 -11.45
CA GLY A 120 3.90 1.70 -11.82
C GLY A 120 2.43 1.96 -11.50
N ARG A 121 1.81 1.11 -10.66
CA ARG A 121 0.40 1.23 -10.26
C ARG A 121 0.19 2.05 -8.99
N ILE A 122 1.27 2.43 -8.33
CA ILE A 122 1.19 3.18 -7.09
C ILE A 122 0.51 4.55 -7.28
N LEU A 123 0.74 5.20 -8.41
CA LEU A 123 0.11 6.49 -8.75
C LEU A 123 -1.41 6.38 -8.80
N ASP A 124 -1.93 5.29 -9.35
CA ASP A 124 -3.37 5.03 -9.43
C ASP A 124 -3.97 4.78 -8.03
N ILE A 125 -3.24 4.05 -7.19
CA ILE A 125 -3.61 3.81 -5.78
C ILE A 125 -3.64 5.12 -5.00
N ASP A 126 -2.59 5.93 -5.07
CA ASP A 126 -2.50 7.19 -4.34
C ASP A 126 -3.62 8.16 -4.75
N ARG A 127 -3.92 8.25 -6.05
CA ARG A 127 -5.07 9.03 -6.56
C ARG A 127 -6.41 8.48 -6.05
N TRP A 128 -6.57 7.18 -6.00
CA TRP A 128 -7.77 6.54 -5.43
C TRP A 128 -7.92 6.88 -3.94
N VAL A 129 -6.83 6.80 -3.16
CA VAL A 129 -6.82 7.15 -1.72
C VAL A 129 -7.23 8.60 -1.52
N ILE A 130 -6.64 9.54 -2.28
CA ILE A 130 -6.99 10.97 -2.20
C ILE A 130 -8.48 11.18 -2.45
N ARG A 131 -9.04 10.63 -3.52
CA ARG A 131 -10.47 10.77 -3.85
C ARG A 131 -11.37 10.22 -2.76
N GLU A 132 -11.06 9.04 -2.24
CA GLU A 132 -11.87 8.40 -1.21
C GLU A 132 -11.83 9.18 0.11
N VAL A 133 -10.66 9.71 0.50
CA VAL A 133 -10.50 10.57 1.66
C VAL A 133 -11.28 11.87 1.49
N LEU A 134 -11.21 12.53 0.33
CA LEU A 134 -11.93 13.76 0.07
C LEU A 134 -13.45 13.52 0.08
N ARG A 135 -13.91 12.42 -0.50
CA ARG A 135 -15.33 12.01 -0.41
C ARG A 135 -15.76 11.84 1.06
N ARG A 136 -14.91 11.23 1.88
CA ARG A 136 -15.20 11.05 3.31
C ARG A 136 -15.25 12.37 4.05
N LEU A 137 -14.31 13.28 3.80
CA LEU A 137 -14.26 14.62 4.40
C LEU A 137 -15.48 15.48 3.99
N ALA A 138 -15.92 15.40 2.73
CA ALA A 138 -17.10 16.11 2.24
C ALA A 138 -18.38 15.66 2.95
N THR A 139 -18.52 14.35 3.24
CA THR A 139 -19.71 13.78 3.86
C THR A 139 -19.69 13.77 5.39
N SER A 140 -18.56 14.09 6.02
CA SER A 140 -18.39 14.00 7.47
C SER A 140 -17.75 15.25 8.05
N PRO A 141 -18.52 16.33 8.27
CA PRO A 141 -18.00 17.61 8.79
C PRO A 141 -17.37 17.52 10.19
N ALA A 142 -17.79 16.52 10.98
CA ALA A 142 -17.27 16.29 12.34
C ALA A 142 -15.83 15.79 12.38
N ILE A 143 -15.30 15.24 11.28
CA ILE A 143 -13.90 14.84 11.18
C ILE A 143 -13.05 16.09 10.96
N PRO A 144 -12.08 16.43 11.83
CA PRO A 144 -11.28 17.65 11.68
C PRO A 144 -10.43 17.63 10.41
N SER A 145 -9.63 16.58 10.22
CA SER A 145 -8.77 16.37 9.06
C SER A 145 -8.42 14.90 8.92
N ILE A 146 -7.96 14.50 7.72
CA ILE A 146 -7.45 13.13 7.45
C ILE A 146 -6.07 13.25 6.83
N ALA A 147 -5.14 12.47 7.37
CA ALA A 147 -3.80 12.27 6.83
C ALA A 147 -3.79 11.10 5.84
N VAL A 148 -3.07 11.26 4.74
CA VAL A 148 -2.84 10.25 3.72
C VAL A 148 -1.35 10.06 3.51
N ASN A 149 -0.90 8.81 3.48
CA ASN A 149 0.45 8.46 3.09
C ASN A 149 0.54 8.41 1.56
N LEU A 150 1.46 9.16 0.98
CA LEU A 150 1.76 9.13 -0.45
C LEU A 150 3.14 8.54 -0.70
N SER A 151 3.26 7.81 -1.82
CA SER A 151 4.52 7.25 -2.26
C SER A 151 5.49 8.34 -2.77
N GLY A 152 6.80 8.08 -2.66
CA GLY A 152 7.82 8.96 -3.24
C GLY A 152 7.65 9.15 -4.74
N ARG A 153 7.21 8.11 -5.45
CA ARG A 153 6.93 8.21 -6.89
C ARG A 153 5.82 9.20 -7.22
N SER A 154 4.76 9.23 -6.42
CA SER A 154 3.68 10.21 -6.60
C SER A 154 4.16 11.63 -6.33
N LEU A 155 5.05 11.83 -5.36
CA LEU A 155 5.60 13.15 -5.06
C LEU A 155 6.50 13.69 -6.17
N SER A 156 7.16 12.81 -6.91
CA SER A 156 7.99 13.17 -8.07
C SER A 156 7.15 13.51 -9.32
N GLU A 157 5.81 13.34 -9.27
CA GLU A 157 4.93 13.69 -10.37
C GLU A 157 4.65 15.20 -10.39
N PRO A 158 5.08 15.95 -11.45
CA PRO A 158 4.92 17.41 -11.51
C PRO A 158 3.45 17.87 -11.43
N ASP A 159 2.53 17.03 -11.89
CA ASP A 159 1.09 17.32 -11.94
C ASP A 159 0.36 17.02 -10.61
N LEU A 160 0.99 16.35 -9.66
CA LEU A 160 0.32 15.93 -8.42
C LEU A 160 -0.33 17.11 -7.66
N PRO A 161 0.34 18.26 -7.45
CA PRO A 161 -0.29 19.39 -6.75
C PRO A 161 -1.54 19.90 -7.45
N ARG A 162 -1.52 19.93 -8.79
CA ARG A 162 -2.67 20.34 -9.60
C ARG A 162 -3.82 19.35 -9.45
N ILE A 163 -3.52 18.04 -9.53
CA ILE A 163 -4.51 16.96 -9.37
C ILE A 163 -5.18 17.07 -7.99
N ILE A 164 -4.40 17.19 -6.92
CA ILE A 164 -4.93 17.33 -5.55
C ILE A 164 -5.81 18.60 -5.45
N GLY A 165 -5.38 19.71 -6.02
CA GLY A 165 -6.13 20.96 -6.02
C GLY A 165 -7.46 20.85 -6.79
N ASP A 166 -7.48 20.14 -7.91
CA ASP A 166 -8.69 19.88 -8.70
C ASP A 166 -9.69 18.99 -7.93
N GLU A 167 -9.22 17.90 -7.33
CA GLU A 167 -10.03 17.00 -6.52
C GLU A 167 -10.61 17.72 -5.27
N LEU A 168 -9.82 18.54 -4.58
CA LEU A 168 -10.28 19.36 -3.44
C LEU A 168 -11.40 20.31 -3.86
N ARG A 169 -11.25 21.01 -4.99
CA ARG A 169 -12.27 21.93 -5.51
C ARG A 169 -13.54 21.17 -5.89
N GLN A 170 -13.41 20.04 -6.58
CA GLN A 170 -14.54 19.23 -6.99
C GLN A 170 -15.30 18.64 -5.79
N ALA A 171 -14.60 18.23 -4.74
CA ALA A 171 -15.19 17.73 -3.51
C ALA A 171 -15.75 18.82 -2.59
N GLY A 172 -15.45 20.10 -2.83
CA GLY A 172 -15.82 21.22 -1.98
C GLY A 172 -15.19 21.14 -0.58
N VAL A 173 -14.03 20.52 -0.45
CA VAL A 173 -13.33 20.31 0.83
C VAL A 173 -12.31 21.40 1.05
N ASN A 174 -12.29 21.97 2.27
CA ASN A 174 -11.24 22.90 2.68
C ASN A 174 -9.87 22.20 2.65
N PRO A 175 -8.86 22.73 1.92
CA PRO A 175 -7.53 22.13 1.82
C PRO A 175 -6.85 21.83 3.16
N GLY A 176 -7.09 22.66 4.19
CA GLY A 176 -6.56 22.46 5.53
C GLY A 176 -7.07 21.20 6.25
N ARG A 177 -8.03 20.47 5.66
CA ARG A 177 -8.55 19.21 6.19
C ARG A 177 -7.88 17.96 5.57
N LEU A 178 -7.04 18.14 4.57
CA LEU A 178 -6.22 17.07 3.99
C LEU A 178 -4.77 17.24 4.44
N ILE A 179 -4.20 16.24 5.09
CA ILE A 179 -2.80 16.19 5.47
C ILE A 179 -2.12 15.18 4.56
N VAL A 180 -1.00 15.55 3.95
CA VAL A 180 -0.18 14.64 3.14
C VAL A 180 1.04 14.26 3.96
N GLU A 181 1.24 12.97 4.15
CA GLU A 181 2.39 12.39 4.83
C GLU A 181 3.32 11.69 3.82
N ILE A 182 4.61 11.81 4.07
CA ILE A 182 5.66 11.25 3.23
C ILE A 182 6.44 10.27 4.08
N THR A 183 6.64 9.06 3.59
CA THR A 183 7.46 8.07 4.28
C THR A 183 8.95 8.44 4.21
N GLU A 184 9.73 8.12 5.26
CA GLU A 184 11.18 8.39 5.32
C GLU A 184 11.94 7.83 4.10
N THR A 185 11.55 6.66 3.62
CA THR A 185 12.15 6.02 2.44
C THR A 185 11.98 6.87 1.17
N ALA A 186 10.88 7.60 1.06
CA ALA A 186 10.60 8.50 -0.06
C ALA A 186 11.39 9.83 0.05
N ALA A 187 11.61 10.32 1.28
CA ALA A 187 12.33 11.57 1.51
C ALA A 187 13.85 11.47 1.26
N VAL A 188 14.44 10.27 1.40
CA VAL A 188 15.88 10.05 1.25
C VAL A 188 16.31 9.86 -0.20
N SER A 189 15.44 9.35 -1.08
CA SER A 189 15.77 9.16 -2.50
C SER A 189 15.91 10.48 -3.28
N ASP A 190 15.19 11.53 -2.90
CA ASP A 190 15.21 12.84 -3.57
C ASP A 190 16.30 13.81 -3.06
N LEU A 191 17.06 13.43 -2.00
CA LEU A 191 18.14 14.26 -1.47
C LEU A 191 19.51 13.97 -2.12
N HIS A 192 19.58 13.06 -3.10
CA HIS A 192 20.83 12.64 -3.76
C HIS A 192 20.89 12.97 -5.26
N ASP A 193 19.91 13.68 -5.79
CA ASP A 193 19.92 14.34 -7.11
C ASP A 193 20.00 15.86 -6.92
#